data_ff3edfbc3a942063dbf7ee1351c7c50e
#
_entry.id   ff3edfbc3a942063dbf7ee1351c7c50e
#
_cell.length_a   1.000
_cell.length_b   1.000
_cell.length_c   1.000
_cell.angle_alpha   90.00
_cell.angle_beta   90.00
_cell.angle_gamma   90.00
#
_symmetry.space_group_name_H-M   'P 1'
#
loop_
_entity.id
_entity.type
_entity.pdbx_description
1 polymer ?
#
loop_
_entity_poly.entity_id
_entity_poly.type
_entity_poly.pdbx_seq_one_letter_code
_entity_poly.pdbx_strand_id
1 'polypeptide(L)'
;MRNKTDVVLSLEMALKAAVYRPQDDSLMAQIAEKNCFNINTFRSSLNPTTSTHKANIYHFEAVLSETQDSRIMDSICAIHGNAAWFELPQVIDDLDHASYITKIGELAQEQGHLSQSIATAISDGRITQHEHDEIYKEVFDLFRVAATLLAMVKNHKERDHG
;
A
#
# COMPACT_ATOMS: atom_id res chain seq x y z
N MET A 1 -2.09 0.33 -10.98
CA MET A 1 -1.65 -1.07 -11.20
C MET A 1 -0.19 -1.09 -11.54
N ARG A 2 0.66 -1.74 -10.73
CA ARG A 2 2.06 -1.95 -11.12
C ARG A 2 2.12 -3.04 -12.18
N ASN A 3 2.83 -2.76 -13.28
CA ASN A 3 3.15 -3.76 -14.28
C ASN A 3 3.96 -4.89 -13.63
N LYS A 4 3.62 -6.13 -13.91
CA LYS A 4 4.22 -7.37 -13.39
C LYS A 4 5.72 -7.55 -13.71
N THR A 5 6.36 -6.57 -14.36
CA THR A 5 7.79 -6.56 -14.72
C THR A 5 8.67 -5.81 -13.71
N ASP A 6 8.07 -5.11 -12.74
CA ASP A 6 8.87 -4.41 -11.74
C ASP A 6 9.39 -5.40 -10.70
N VAL A 7 10.69 -5.64 -10.72
CA VAL A 7 11.37 -6.45 -9.70
C VAL A 7 11.16 -5.79 -8.34
N VAL A 8 10.54 -6.54 -7.40
CA VAL A 8 10.37 -6.06 -6.03
C VAL A 8 11.75 -5.86 -5.41
N LEU A 9 11.99 -4.67 -4.88
CA LEU A 9 13.25 -4.35 -4.21
C LEU A 9 13.37 -5.14 -2.91
N SER A 10 14.60 -5.42 -2.47
CA SER A 10 14.81 -5.83 -1.08
C SER A 10 14.42 -4.68 -0.13
N LEU A 11 14.05 -4.98 1.11
CA LEU A 11 13.64 -3.98 2.08
C LEU A 11 14.69 -2.88 2.29
N GLU A 12 15.98 -3.27 2.35
CA GLU A 12 17.09 -2.31 2.46
C GLU A 12 17.15 -1.37 1.24
N MET A 13 16.93 -1.91 0.03
CA MET A 13 16.90 -1.11 -1.19
C MET A 13 15.66 -0.23 -1.29
N ALA A 14 14.52 -0.71 -0.82
CA ALA A 14 13.28 0.08 -0.78
C ALA A 14 13.41 1.27 0.19
N LEU A 15 13.95 1.05 1.39
CA LEU A 15 14.22 2.11 2.37
C LEU A 15 15.18 3.17 1.80
N LYS A 16 16.29 2.74 1.18
CA LYS A 16 17.21 3.66 0.52
C LYS A 16 16.51 4.46 -0.58
N ALA A 17 15.79 3.78 -1.45
CA ALA A 17 15.11 4.39 -2.59
C ALA A 17 13.99 5.36 -2.17
N ALA A 18 13.37 5.15 -1.01
CA ALA A 18 12.35 6.04 -0.46
C ALA A 18 12.90 7.42 -0.10
N VAL A 19 14.12 7.50 0.42
CA VAL A 19 14.71 8.75 0.91
C VAL A 19 15.79 9.34 -0.01
N TYR A 20 16.43 8.50 -0.82
CA TYR A 20 17.55 8.95 -1.65
C TYR A 20 17.04 9.73 -2.86
N ARG A 21 17.52 10.96 -2.98
CA ARG A 21 17.35 11.82 -4.16
C ARG A 21 18.73 12.23 -4.66
N PRO A 22 19.04 12.02 -5.95
CA PRO A 22 20.31 12.51 -6.50
C PRO A 22 20.48 14.01 -6.27
N GLN A 23 21.59 14.41 -5.63
CA GLN A 23 21.93 15.82 -5.35
C GLN A 23 21.00 16.55 -4.35
N ASP A 24 20.08 15.83 -3.68
CA ASP A 24 19.20 16.43 -2.68
C ASP A 24 19.08 15.51 -1.45
N ASP A 25 19.75 15.89 -0.38
CA ASP A 25 19.71 15.19 0.92
C ASP A 25 18.67 15.79 1.90
N SER A 26 17.85 16.75 1.45
CA SER A 26 16.96 17.51 2.34
C SER A 26 15.96 16.60 3.06
N LEU A 27 15.34 15.66 2.36
CA LEU A 27 14.40 14.70 2.96
C LEU A 27 15.08 13.83 4.02
N MET A 28 16.27 13.31 3.71
CA MET A 28 17.03 12.48 4.66
C MET A 28 17.45 13.30 5.90
N ALA A 29 17.84 14.56 5.72
CA ALA A 29 18.17 15.47 6.82
C ALA A 29 16.95 15.77 7.69
N GLN A 30 15.79 16.06 7.09
CA GLN A 30 14.52 16.29 7.80
C GLN A 30 14.12 15.09 8.65
N ILE A 31 14.17 13.87 8.08
CA ILE A 31 13.85 12.64 8.82
C ILE A 31 14.81 12.45 10.00
N ALA A 32 16.12 12.66 9.77
CA ALA A 32 17.13 12.51 10.82
C ALA A 32 16.92 13.52 11.94
N GLU A 33 16.66 14.79 11.63
CA GLU A 33 16.40 15.85 12.61
C GLU A 33 15.15 15.56 13.44
N LYS A 34 14.03 15.26 12.77
CA LYS A 34 12.75 14.97 13.43
C LYS A 34 12.82 13.79 14.40
N ASN A 35 13.65 12.80 14.10
CA ASN A 35 13.78 11.58 14.90
C ASN A 35 15.06 11.57 15.78
N CYS A 36 15.78 12.68 15.89
CA CYS A 36 17.01 12.81 16.67
C CYS A 36 18.10 11.79 16.26
N PHE A 37 18.17 11.44 14.99
CA PHE A 37 19.20 10.56 14.47
C PHE A 37 20.46 11.37 14.09
N ASN A 38 21.64 10.77 14.31
CA ASN A 38 22.85 11.31 13.69
C ASN A 38 22.77 11.07 12.17
N ILE A 39 22.79 12.13 11.37
CA ILE A 39 22.60 12.08 9.91
C ILE A 39 23.61 11.15 9.21
N ASN A 40 24.87 11.14 9.66
CA ASN A 40 25.89 10.31 9.02
C ASN A 40 25.66 8.82 9.31
N THR A 41 25.29 8.49 10.56
CA THR A 41 24.93 7.13 10.97
C THR A 41 23.68 6.67 10.25
N PHE A 42 22.66 7.53 10.19
CA PHE A 42 21.41 7.24 9.48
C PHE A 42 21.65 6.96 7.99
N ARG A 43 22.41 7.84 7.31
CA ARG A 43 22.80 7.64 5.90
C ARG A 43 23.56 6.33 5.69
N SER A 44 24.50 6.01 6.58
CA SER A 44 25.27 4.77 6.51
C SER A 44 24.38 3.54 6.73
N SER A 45 23.42 3.62 7.65
CA SER A 45 22.48 2.53 7.98
C SER A 45 21.51 2.22 6.83
N LEU A 46 21.11 3.23 6.07
CA LEU A 46 20.24 3.06 4.89
C LEU A 46 21.00 2.64 3.63
N ASN A 47 22.34 2.58 3.67
CA ASN A 47 23.11 2.11 2.54
C ASN A 47 23.34 0.58 2.61
N PRO A 48 22.75 -0.21 1.69
CA PRO A 48 22.83 -1.67 1.72
C PRO A 48 24.27 -2.22 1.64
N THR A 49 25.19 -1.45 1.05
CA THR A 49 26.59 -1.85 0.90
C THR A 49 27.43 -1.63 2.17
N THR A 50 26.90 -0.91 3.18
CA THR A 50 27.59 -0.70 4.43
C THR A 50 27.43 -1.91 5.34
N SER A 51 28.53 -2.56 5.71
CA SER A 51 28.52 -3.76 6.56
C SER A 51 28.41 -3.45 8.05
N THR A 52 28.92 -2.28 8.48
CA THR A 52 29.07 -1.89 9.89
C THR A 52 27.80 -1.29 10.50
N HIS A 53 26.93 -0.74 9.68
CA HIS A 53 25.68 -0.11 10.11
C HIS A 53 24.53 -0.65 9.29
N LYS A 54 23.50 -1.15 9.96
CA LYS A 54 22.27 -1.63 9.33
C LYS A 54 21.09 -0.82 9.80
N ALA A 55 20.10 -0.64 8.92
CA ALA A 55 18.85 -0.04 9.32
C ALA A 55 18.20 -0.87 10.43
N ASN A 56 17.72 -0.19 11.45
CA ASN A 56 16.98 -0.79 12.55
C ASN A 56 15.49 -0.44 12.44
N ILE A 57 14.69 -0.95 13.37
CA ILE A 57 13.25 -0.73 13.37
C ILE A 57 12.86 0.75 13.46
N TYR A 58 13.61 1.57 14.17
CA TYR A 58 13.35 3.01 14.30
C TYR A 58 13.63 3.76 13.00
N HIS A 59 14.68 3.37 12.26
CA HIS A 59 14.95 3.92 10.94
C HIS A 59 13.84 3.52 9.95
N PHE A 60 13.37 2.27 10.01
CA PHE A 60 12.28 1.77 9.20
C PHE A 60 10.99 2.57 9.45
N GLU A 61 10.59 2.72 10.71
CA GLU A 61 9.40 3.46 11.11
C GLU A 61 9.47 4.92 10.65
N ALA A 62 10.62 5.59 10.88
CA ALA A 62 10.82 6.97 10.48
C ALA A 62 10.73 7.16 8.96
N VAL A 63 11.36 6.28 8.18
CA VAL A 63 11.30 6.36 6.70
C VAL A 63 9.89 6.09 6.21
N LEU A 64 9.24 5.04 6.71
CA LEU A 64 7.89 4.67 6.24
C LEU A 64 6.87 5.76 6.59
N SER A 65 6.89 6.30 7.80
CA SER A 65 5.94 7.33 8.24
C SER A 65 6.08 8.64 7.46
N GLU A 66 7.31 9.04 7.11
CA GLU A 66 7.56 10.30 6.40
C GLU A 66 7.41 10.18 4.88
N THR A 67 7.62 8.99 4.31
CA THR A 67 7.60 8.84 2.86
C THR A 67 6.35 8.13 2.33
N GLN A 68 5.75 7.27 3.15
CA GLN A 68 4.65 6.37 2.74
C GLN A 68 4.95 5.64 1.41
N ASP A 69 6.22 5.34 1.16
CA ASP A 69 6.67 4.78 -0.11
C ASP A 69 6.18 3.33 -0.27
N SER A 70 5.34 3.14 -1.28
CA SER A 70 4.71 1.85 -1.58
C SER A 70 5.70 0.70 -1.78
N ARG A 71 6.93 0.99 -2.25
CA ARG A 71 7.97 -0.03 -2.45
C ARG A 71 8.40 -0.72 -1.16
N ILE A 72 8.27 -0.03 -0.02
CA ILE A 72 8.55 -0.61 1.31
C ILE A 72 7.51 -1.68 1.62
N MET A 73 6.23 -1.40 1.39
CA MET A 73 5.15 -2.36 1.62
C MET A 73 5.25 -3.56 0.67
N ASP A 74 5.58 -3.31 -0.61
CA ASP A 74 5.85 -4.38 -1.57
C ASP A 74 6.95 -5.33 -1.09
N SER A 75 8.04 -4.76 -0.53
CA SER A 75 9.16 -5.55 0.00
C SER A 75 8.74 -6.40 1.21
N ILE A 76 7.92 -5.84 2.12
CA ILE A 76 7.39 -6.57 3.28
C ILE A 76 6.51 -7.74 2.83
N CYS A 77 5.60 -7.49 1.90
CA CYS A 77 4.74 -8.54 1.35
C CYS A 77 5.55 -9.63 0.64
N ALA A 78 6.60 -9.27 -0.07
CA ALA A 78 7.50 -10.23 -0.71
C ALA A 78 8.28 -11.08 0.31
N ILE A 79 8.71 -10.49 1.43
CA ILE A 79 9.36 -11.22 2.54
C ILE A 79 8.38 -12.19 3.19
N HIS A 80 7.14 -11.77 3.41
CA HIS A 80 6.10 -12.63 3.96
C HIS A 80 5.72 -13.77 3.00
N GLY A 81 5.76 -13.54 1.68
CA GLY A 81 5.54 -14.52 0.62
C GLY A 81 4.05 -14.82 0.31
N ASN A 82 3.15 -14.59 1.26
CA ASN A 82 1.71 -14.82 1.08
C ASN A 82 0.91 -13.66 1.73
N ALA A 83 1.30 -12.45 1.39
CA ALA A 83 0.62 -11.23 1.83
C ALA A 83 0.50 -10.27 0.65
N ALA A 84 -0.55 -9.45 0.70
CA ALA A 84 -0.76 -8.33 -0.19
C ALA A 84 -1.19 -7.12 0.63
N TRP A 85 -0.99 -5.93 0.10
CA TRP A 85 -1.39 -4.70 0.73
C TRP A 85 -2.10 -3.80 -0.28
N PHE A 86 -2.91 -2.88 0.21
CA PHE A 86 -3.53 -1.82 -0.58
C PHE A 86 -3.69 -0.56 0.27
N GLU A 87 -3.63 0.58 -0.38
CA GLU A 87 -3.88 1.84 0.27
C GLU A 87 -5.36 2.01 0.55
N LEU A 88 -5.69 2.37 1.80
CA LEU A 88 -7.06 2.71 2.15
C LEU A 88 -7.44 4.02 1.45
N PRO A 89 -8.59 4.07 0.78
CA PRO A 89 -9.05 5.29 0.15
C PRO A 89 -9.30 6.38 1.22
N GLN A 90 -8.94 7.60 0.89
CA GLN A 90 -9.32 8.75 1.73
C GLN A 90 -10.81 8.97 1.61
N VAL A 91 -11.49 9.04 2.76
CA VAL A 91 -12.93 9.31 2.84
C VAL A 91 -13.14 10.79 3.04
N ILE A 92 -13.94 11.41 2.19
CA ILE A 92 -14.36 12.80 2.30
C ILE A 92 -15.38 12.89 3.45
N ASP A 93 -15.20 13.84 4.37
CA ASP A 93 -15.93 13.93 5.64
C ASP A 93 -17.42 14.30 5.53
N ASP A 94 -17.92 14.65 4.37
CA ASP A 94 -19.32 15.11 4.20
C ASP A 94 -20.16 14.07 3.45
N LEU A 95 -20.50 12.98 4.16
CA LEU A 95 -21.23 11.85 3.58
C LEU A 95 -22.67 11.83 4.07
N ASP A 96 -23.59 12.04 3.15
CA ASP A 96 -25.02 11.87 3.34
C ASP A 96 -25.49 10.41 3.12
N HIS A 97 -26.77 10.15 3.42
CA HIS A 97 -27.36 8.81 3.19
C HIS A 97 -27.28 8.36 1.73
N ALA A 98 -27.34 9.28 0.75
CA ALA A 98 -27.26 8.94 -0.66
C ALA A 98 -25.89 8.42 -1.02
N SER A 99 -24.83 8.96 -0.43
CA SER A 99 -23.46 8.50 -0.58
C SER A 99 -23.27 7.05 -0.10
N TYR A 100 -23.89 6.68 1.03
CA TYR A 100 -23.88 5.29 1.51
C TYR A 100 -24.57 4.34 0.56
N ILE A 101 -25.77 4.70 0.09
CA ILE A 101 -26.54 3.88 -0.87
C ILE A 101 -25.75 3.69 -2.15
N THR A 102 -25.12 4.76 -2.66
CA THR A 102 -24.26 4.71 -3.84
C THR A 102 -23.09 3.74 -3.65
N LYS A 103 -22.39 3.82 -2.52
CA LYS A 103 -21.28 2.93 -2.22
C LYS A 103 -21.69 1.46 -2.02
N ILE A 104 -22.86 1.21 -1.46
CA ILE A 104 -23.43 -0.14 -1.38
C ILE A 104 -23.73 -0.67 -2.79
N GLY A 105 -24.24 0.19 -3.68
CA GLY A 105 -24.47 -0.16 -5.09
C GLY A 105 -23.16 -0.50 -5.82
N GLU A 106 -22.11 0.31 -5.63
CA GLU A 106 -20.77 0.03 -6.17
C GLU A 106 -20.23 -1.31 -5.67
N LEU A 107 -20.37 -1.61 -4.37
CA LEU A 107 -19.93 -2.89 -3.79
C LEU A 107 -20.64 -4.09 -4.46
N ALA A 108 -21.96 -3.98 -4.67
CA ALA A 108 -22.72 -5.02 -5.35
C ALA A 108 -22.31 -5.17 -6.82
N GLN A 109 -21.97 -4.08 -7.49
CA GLN A 109 -21.46 -4.08 -8.85
C GLN A 109 -20.10 -4.77 -8.94
N GLU A 110 -19.13 -4.41 -8.08
CA GLU A 110 -17.81 -5.05 -8.07
C GLU A 110 -17.89 -6.54 -7.73
N GLN A 111 -18.79 -6.93 -6.81
CA GLN A 111 -19.08 -8.35 -6.55
C GLN A 111 -19.61 -9.07 -7.78
N GLY A 112 -20.47 -8.40 -8.56
CA GLY A 112 -20.99 -8.92 -9.83
C GLY A 112 -19.88 -9.13 -10.85
N HIS A 113 -19.00 -8.14 -11.03
CA HIS A 113 -17.85 -8.21 -11.95
C HIS A 113 -16.92 -9.36 -11.56
N LEU A 114 -16.53 -9.47 -10.29
CA LEU A 114 -15.70 -10.56 -9.80
C LEU A 114 -16.33 -11.93 -10.07
N SER A 115 -17.62 -12.07 -9.76
CA SER A 115 -18.34 -13.33 -9.98
C SER A 115 -18.38 -13.71 -11.46
N GLN A 116 -18.59 -12.75 -12.35
CA GLN A 116 -18.59 -12.95 -13.80
C GLN A 116 -17.19 -13.33 -14.31
N SER A 117 -16.14 -12.63 -13.87
CA SER A 117 -14.75 -12.93 -14.25
C SER A 117 -14.35 -14.35 -13.85
N ILE A 118 -14.71 -14.78 -12.62
CA ILE A 118 -14.47 -16.14 -12.15
C ILE A 118 -15.25 -17.15 -13.01
N ALA A 119 -16.55 -16.93 -13.24
CA ALA A 119 -17.38 -17.83 -14.02
C ALA A 119 -16.86 -17.99 -15.46
N THR A 120 -16.39 -16.91 -16.06
CA THR A 120 -15.81 -16.93 -17.41
C THR A 120 -14.49 -17.72 -17.42
N ALA A 121 -13.60 -17.44 -16.47
CA ALA A 121 -12.28 -18.07 -16.39
C ALA A 121 -12.35 -19.59 -16.15
N ILE A 122 -13.38 -20.08 -15.43
CA ILE A 122 -13.52 -21.53 -15.18
C ILE A 122 -14.31 -22.26 -16.27
N SER A 123 -14.85 -21.57 -17.25
CA SER A 123 -15.80 -22.15 -18.23
C SER A 123 -15.18 -23.23 -19.11
N ASP A 124 -13.91 -23.15 -19.41
CA ASP A 124 -13.15 -24.13 -20.22
C ASP A 124 -12.30 -25.10 -19.37
N GLY A 125 -12.36 -24.97 -18.03
CA GLY A 125 -11.62 -25.79 -17.08
C GLY A 125 -10.14 -25.45 -16.96
N ARG A 126 -9.71 -24.30 -17.51
CA ARG A 126 -8.32 -23.82 -17.41
C ARG A 126 -8.31 -22.32 -17.11
N ILE A 127 -7.57 -21.90 -16.10
CA ILE A 127 -7.37 -20.49 -15.80
C ILE A 127 -6.04 -20.05 -16.39
N THR A 128 -6.09 -19.18 -17.39
CA THR A 128 -4.91 -18.56 -17.99
C THR A 128 -4.30 -17.52 -17.08
N GLN A 129 -3.05 -17.13 -17.34
CA GLN A 129 -2.40 -16.06 -16.57
C GLN A 129 -3.15 -14.73 -16.68
N HIS A 130 -3.71 -14.43 -17.84
CA HIS A 130 -4.50 -13.21 -18.07
C HIS A 130 -5.78 -13.21 -17.20
N GLU A 131 -6.55 -14.29 -17.22
CA GLU A 131 -7.76 -14.44 -16.41
C GLU A 131 -7.46 -14.37 -14.91
N HIS A 132 -6.38 -15.01 -14.47
CA HIS A 132 -5.91 -14.88 -13.09
C HIS A 132 -5.63 -13.43 -12.73
N ASP A 133 -4.95 -12.66 -13.61
CA ASP A 133 -4.61 -11.26 -13.37
C ASP A 133 -5.86 -10.36 -13.37
N GLU A 134 -6.87 -10.68 -14.19
CA GLU A 134 -8.18 -10.00 -14.18
C GLU A 134 -8.94 -10.28 -12.88
N ILE A 135 -9.07 -11.54 -12.48
CA ILE A 135 -9.70 -11.91 -11.20
C ILE A 135 -8.99 -11.23 -10.03
N TYR A 136 -7.66 -11.21 -10.03
CA TYR A 136 -6.88 -10.54 -9.00
C TYR A 136 -7.21 -9.04 -8.92
N LYS A 137 -7.36 -8.37 -10.06
CA LYS A 137 -7.76 -6.97 -10.13
C LYS A 137 -9.16 -6.77 -9.52
N GLU A 138 -10.14 -7.57 -9.93
CA GLU A 138 -11.52 -7.46 -9.44
C GLU A 138 -11.61 -7.69 -7.91
N VAL A 139 -10.82 -8.61 -7.37
CA VAL A 139 -10.72 -8.81 -5.91
C VAL A 139 -10.24 -7.55 -5.20
N PHE A 140 -9.22 -6.86 -5.75
CA PHE A 140 -8.72 -5.63 -5.14
C PHE A 140 -9.67 -4.45 -5.28
N ASP A 141 -10.40 -4.36 -6.39
CA ASP A 141 -11.42 -3.33 -6.60
C ASP A 141 -12.56 -3.52 -5.59
N LEU A 142 -13.02 -4.76 -5.37
CA LEU A 142 -13.99 -5.09 -4.31
C LEU A 142 -13.47 -4.73 -2.90
N PHE A 143 -12.23 -5.05 -2.57
CA PHE A 143 -11.62 -4.68 -1.29
C PHE A 143 -11.55 -3.17 -1.10
N ARG A 144 -11.25 -2.41 -2.15
CA ARG A 144 -11.19 -0.94 -2.09
C ARG A 144 -12.56 -0.35 -1.77
N VAL A 145 -13.62 -0.81 -2.42
CA VAL A 145 -14.99 -0.32 -2.16
C VAL A 145 -15.43 -0.71 -0.74
N ALA A 146 -15.16 -1.95 -0.32
CA ALA A 146 -15.48 -2.40 1.03
C ALA A 146 -14.74 -1.60 2.11
N ALA A 147 -13.45 -1.31 1.89
CA ALA A 147 -12.65 -0.48 2.80
C ALA A 147 -13.18 0.97 2.86
N THR A 148 -13.62 1.52 1.73
CA THR A 148 -14.27 2.84 1.70
C THR A 148 -15.52 2.85 2.57
N LEU A 149 -16.41 1.87 2.41
CA LEU A 149 -17.61 1.74 3.24
C LEU A 149 -17.28 1.64 4.74
N LEU A 150 -16.27 0.84 5.09
CA LEU A 150 -15.83 0.71 6.48
C LEU A 150 -15.32 2.05 7.05
N ALA A 151 -14.54 2.79 6.28
CA ALA A 151 -14.05 4.11 6.68
C ALA A 151 -15.21 5.13 6.82
N MET A 152 -16.19 5.10 5.92
CA MET A 152 -17.40 5.92 6.02
C MET A 152 -18.17 5.64 7.33
N VAL A 153 -18.38 4.37 7.66
CA VAL A 153 -19.06 3.95 8.90
C VAL A 153 -18.28 4.41 10.14
N LYS A 154 -16.95 4.30 10.12
CA LYS A 154 -16.10 4.75 11.21
C LYS A 154 -16.24 6.26 11.45
N ASN A 155 -16.14 7.08 10.40
CA ASN A 155 -16.27 8.53 10.48
C ASN A 155 -17.67 8.92 10.98
N HIS A 156 -18.73 8.24 10.57
CA HIS A 156 -20.08 8.50 11.05
C HIS A 156 -20.21 8.24 12.56
N LYS A 157 -19.65 7.13 13.05
CA LYS A 157 -19.65 6.79 14.48
C LYS A 157 -18.91 7.83 15.33
N GLU A 158 -17.79 8.36 14.85
CA GLU A 158 -16.99 9.34 15.58
C GLU A 158 -17.73 10.69 15.69
N ARG A 159 -18.57 11.06 14.70
CA ARG A 159 -19.40 12.28 14.73
C ARG A 159 -20.57 12.18 15.71
N ASP A 160 -21.16 10.99 15.88
CA ASP A 160 -22.31 10.80 16.78
C ASP A 160 -21.92 10.78 18.27
N HIS A 161 -20.63 10.68 18.58
CA HIS A 161 -20.09 10.59 19.93
C HIS A 161 -19.24 11.82 20.34
N GLY A 162 -19.13 12.83 19.50
CA GLY A 162 -18.50 14.13 19.77
C GLY A 162 -19.51 15.22 19.98
#